data_dde5bc2886ebdc50f51fd7747510ed5b
#
_entry.id   dde5bc2886ebdc50f51fd7747510ed5b
#
_cell.length_a   1.000
_cell.length_b   1.000
_cell.length_c   1.000
_cell.angle_alpha   90.00
_cell.angle_beta   90.00
_cell.angle_gamma   90.00
#
_symmetry.space_group_name_H-M   'P 1'
#
loop_
_entity.id
_entity.type
_entity.pdbx_description
1 polymer ?
#
loop_
_entity_poly.entity_id
_entity_poly.type
_entity_poly.pdbx_seq_one_letter_code
_entity_poly.pdbx_strand_id
1 'polypeptide(L)'
;MRAILPFRSLTTKLSFVLFVLVVIAMGVVYLAVVPRLENRLVEDKIGRIEAVMPNVAQSFRVQNPSGDTATYGALVGDIASQLNARVVVYQLLTEDAPIVVADSNASSRDVERDSVALRTFEEGEASGRVTDENRDVAEAAIRLDPRTVVAVSASLGDVLSNVGLVRRSLLVAGALAILGATVLGYFAAWGLTRRLRSLEAAAERIADGDFEQPVVDTGSDEVAQLAAALDSMRERLAHLDHARRDFIQNASHELRTPLFALGGFLELLDDEDLDEETHQEFVAETRTQVERLTKLATDLLDLTRLDAGQLSVEAAEIDLPVIARTACDEFRAVAGSRGHDMSLRADDDVIALGDEQRVLQIVRILVENALRHTPAGTRIELGVESPDGRAALSVHDNGPGIPAEALEHLFERFYRAEGGQTSGSGLGLAIAGELARRMDGALRVRSQPGSTTFTLELPLAPASFPRENEPLAPTRG
;
A
#
# COMPACT_ATOMS: atom_id res chain seq x y z
N MET A 1 -27.77 -13.23 21.72
CA MET A 1 -26.50 -13.71 22.30
C MET A 1 -25.57 -14.12 21.13
N ARG A 2 -24.76 -13.23 20.60
CA ARG A 2 -23.75 -13.55 19.58
C ARG A 2 -22.48 -14.00 20.30
N ALA A 3 -22.10 -15.25 20.13
CA ALA A 3 -20.87 -15.81 20.68
C ALA A 3 -19.69 -14.93 20.24
N ILE A 4 -19.02 -14.36 21.21
CA ILE A 4 -17.82 -13.54 21.03
C ILE A 4 -16.69 -14.52 20.69
N LEU A 5 -16.43 -14.72 19.39
CA LEU A 5 -15.24 -15.41 18.93
C LEU A 5 -14.02 -14.54 19.31
N PRO A 6 -13.05 -15.05 20.09
CA PRO A 6 -11.91 -14.28 20.57
C PRO A 6 -10.92 -13.85 19.47
N PHE A 7 -11.20 -14.16 18.21
CA PHE A 7 -10.30 -13.94 17.06
C PHE A 7 -10.59 -12.68 16.24
N ARG A 8 -11.22 -11.65 16.81
CA ARG A 8 -11.48 -10.39 16.07
C ARG A 8 -10.26 -9.49 15.90
N SER A 9 -9.27 -9.61 16.76
CA SER A 9 -8.06 -8.77 16.70
C SER A 9 -7.00 -9.42 15.80
N LEU A 10 -6.39 -8.63 14.93
CA LEU A 10 -5.26 -9.04 14.08
C LEU A 10 -4.12 -9.60 14.94
N THR A 11 -3.91 -9.01 16.11
CA THR A 11 -2.92 -9.43 17.11
C THR A 11 -3.13 -10.89 17.53
N THR A 12 -4.37 -11.25 17.91
CA THR A 12 -4.71 -12.60 18.33
C THR A 12 -4.58 -13.62 17.19
N LYS A 13 -4.95 -13.24 15.97
CA LYS A 13 -4.80 -14.12 14.80
C LYS A 13 -3.33 -14.42 14.49
N LEU A 14 -2.50 -13.40 14.47
CA LEU A 14 -1.07 -13.55 14.15
C LEU A 14 -0.34 -14.36 15.22
N SER A 15 -0.60 -14.06 16.50
CA SER A 15 -0.04 -14.83 17.63
C SER A 15 -0.50 -16.29 17.62
N PHE A 16 -1.74 -16.56 17.27
CA PHE A 16 -2.28 -17.92 17.17
C PHE A 16 -1.62 -18.70 16.01
N VAL A 17 -1.43 -18.10 14.86
CA VAL A 17 -0.73 -18.74 13.73
C VAL A 17 0.70 -19.12 14.12
N LEU A 18 1.43 -18.21 14.76
CA LEU A 18 2.78 -18.49 15.22
C LEU A 18 2.82 -19.61 16.28
N PHE A 19 1.88 -19.57 17.24
CA PHE A 19 1.71 -20.64 18.24
C PHE A 19 1.50 -22.00 17.57
N VAL A 20 0.54 -22.11 16.63
CA VAL A 20 0.24 -23.35 15.92
C VAL A 20 1.45 -23.86 15.14
N LEU A 21 2.18 -22.97 14.46
CA LEU A 21 3.36 -23.31 13.69
C LEU A 21 4.46 -23.91 14.59
N VAL A 22 4.71 -23.31 15.75
CA VAL A 22 5.70 -23.82 16.71
C VAL A 22 5.26 -25.16 17.31
N VAL A 23 3.98 -25.31 17.63
CA VAL A 23 3.44 -26.60 18.13
C VAL A 23 3.61 -27.71 17.08
N ILE A 24 3.28 -27.43 15.82
CA ILE A 24 3.46 -28.41 14.74
C ILE A 24 4.93 -28.76 14.57
N ALA A 25 5.83 -27.77 14.53
CA ALA A 25 7.26 -28.00 14.39
C ALA A 25 7.81 -28.87 15.52
N MET A 26 7.44 -28.57 16.77
CA MET A 26 7.83 -29.38 17.93
C MET A 26 7.24 -30.80 17.89
N GLY A 27 6.00 -30.95 17.45
CA GLY A 27 5.36 -32.23 17.24
C GLY A 27 6.11 -33.09 16.22
N VAL A 28 6.50 -32.50 15.11
CA VAL A 28 7.30 -33.19 14.07
C VAL A 28 8.67 -33.65 14.61
N VAL A 29 9.36 -32.73 15.34
CA VAL A 29 10.66 -33.09 15.95
C VAL A 29 10.49 -34.23 16.96
N TYR A 30 9.49 -34.16 17.83
CA TYR A 30 9.21 -35.17 18.81
C TYR A 30 8.95 -36.55 18.16
N LEU A 31 8.04 -36.61 17.19
CA LEU A 31 7.68 -37.85 16.47
C LEU A 31 8.81 -38.42 15.60
N ALA A 32 9.69 -37.55 15.12
CA ALA A 32 10.81 -37.95 14.30
C ALA A 32 12.01 -38.45 15.11
N VAL A 33 12.28 -37.81 16.27
CA VAL A 33 13.52 -38.09 17.04
C VAL A 33 13.31 -39.17 18.05
N VAL A 34 12.26 -39.08 18.89
CA VAL A 34 12.11 -39.99 20.03
C VAL A 34 11.95 -41.46 19.62
N PRO A 35 11.06 -41.83 18.69
CA PRO A 35 10.92 -43.23 18.28
C PRO A 35 12.17 -43.80 17.57
N ARG A 36 12.81 -42.96 16.73
CA ARG A 36 14.03 -43.40 16.04
C ARG A 36 15.19 -43.63 17.03
N LEU A 37 15.32 -42.75 18.03
CA LEU A 37 16.35 -42.88 19.05
C LEU A 37 16.12 -44.18 19.87
N GLU A 38 14.88 -44.41 20.31
CA GLU A 38 14.50 -45.63 21.05
C GLU A 38 14.84 -46.89 20.24
N ASN A 39 14.36 -46.99 19.00
CA ASN A 39 14.60 -48.14 18.14
C ASN A 39 16.10 -48.39 17.92
N ARG A 40 16.86 -47.33 17.61
CA ARG A 40 18.29 -47.43 17.39
C ARG A 40 19.05 -47.92 18.62
N LEU A 41 18.73 -47.41 19.80
CA LEU A 41 19.38 -47.81 21.03
C LEU A 41 19.02 -49.26 21.42
N VAL A 42 17.78 -49.69 21.16
CA VAL A 42 17.36 -51.06 21.34
C VAL A 42 18.08 -52.00 20.37
N GLU A 43 18.12 -51.66 19.10
CA GLU A 43 18.86 -52.45 18.06
C GLU A 43 20.34 -52.53 18.38
N ASP A 44 21.00 -51.46 18.80
CA ASP A 44 22.40 -51.46 19.22
C ASP A 44 22.65 -52.36 20.43
N LYS A 45 21.70 -52.43 21.37
CA LYS A 45 21.78 -53.29 22.55
C LYS A 45 21.67 -54.78 22.14
N ILE A 46 20.70 -55.10 21.26
CA ILE A 46 20.49 -56.43 20.71
C ILE A 46 21.75 -56.87 19.94
N GLY A 47 22.24 -56.03 19.02
CA GLY A 47 23.43 -56.33 18.22
C GLY A 47 24.71 -56.59 19.05
N ARG A 48 24.85 -55.90 20.21
CA ARG A 48 25.96 -56.21 21.15
C ARG A 48 25.82 -57.57 21.80
N ILE A 49 24.61 -58.00 22.14
CA ILE A 49 24.38 -59.34 22.70
C ILE A 49 24.62 -60.39 21.62
N GLU A 50 24.11 -60.23 20.41
CA GLU A 50 24.35 -61.09 19.24
C GLU A 50 25.84 -61.28 18.97
N ALA A 51 26.61 -60.21 18.97
CA ALA A 51 28.05 -60.27 18.69
C ALA A 51 28.84 -61.17 19.70
N VAL A 52 28.32 -61.32 20.91
CA VAL A 52 28.94 -62.15 21.96
C VAL A 52 28.46 -63.63 21.93
N MET A 53 27.28 -63.87 21.34
CA MET A 53 26.66 -65.21 21.34
C MET A 53 27.57 -66.37 20.79
N PRO A 54 28.33 -66.14 19.71
CA PRO A 54 29.26 -67.22 19.23
C PRO A 54 30.29 -67.61 20.29
N ASN A 55 30.82 -66.64 21.05
CA ASN A 55 31.79 -66.90 22.11
C ASN A 55 31.12 -67.61 23.31
N VAL A 56 29.91 -67.24 23.64
CA VAL A 56 29.10 -67.91 24.66
C VAL A 56 28.87 -69.35 24.26
N ALA A 57 28.41 -69.59 23.03
CA ALA A 57 28.20 -70.93 22.52
C ALA A 57 29.49 -71.80 22.54
N GLN A 58 30.61 -71.22 22.15
CA GLN A 58 31.90 -71.88 22.22
C GLN A 58 32.31 -72.24 23.66
N SER A 59 32.11 -71.37 24.60
CA SER A 59 32.38 -71.60 26.02
C SER A 59 31.58 -72.81 26.55
N PHE A 60 30.29 -72.88 26.22
CA PHE A 60 29.44 -74.02 26.59
C PHE A 60 29.89 -75.31 25.93
N ARG A 61 30.25 -75.30 24.65
CA ARG A 61 30.72 -76.51 23.92
C ARG A 61 32.04 -77.01 24.43
N VAL A 62 32.97 -76.16 24.85
CA VAL A 62 34.30 -76.51 25.33
C VAL A 62 34.25 -76.97 26.78
N GLN A 63 33.48 -76.34 27.64
CA GLN A 63 33.47 -76.63 29.07
C GLN A 63 32.43 -77.66 29.51
N ASN A 64 31.40 -77.94 28.65
CA ASN A 64 30.41 -79.00 28.89
C ASN A 64 30.15 -79.83 27.64
N PRO A 65 31.13 -80.55 27.12
CA PRO A 65 30.98 -81.33 25.88
C PRO A 65 30.00 -82.51 26.02
N SER A 66 29.72 -82.96 27.22
CA SER A 66 28.77 -84.07 27.51
C SER A 66 27.33 -83.58 27.71
N GLY A 67 27.07 -82.32 27.80
CA GLY A 67 25.74 -81.79 28.02
C GLY A 67 25.19 -82.06 29.44
N ASP A 68 26.06 -82.21 30.43
CA ASP A 68 25.66 -82.46 31.81
C ASP A 68 24.95 -81.29 32.45
N THR A 69 23.76 -81.58 32.94
CA THR A 69 22.88 -80.54 33.53
C THR A 69 23.47 -79.89 34.76
N ALA A 70 24.25 -80.63 35.54
CA ALA A 70 24.88 -80.02 36.73
C ALA A 70 25.99 -78.97 36.41
N THR A 71 26.66 -79.11 35.28
CA THR A 71 27.69 -78.22 34.79
C THR A 71 27.12 -76.94 34.21
N TYR A 72 25.88 -76.94 33.68
CA TYR A 72 25.22 -75.72 33.15
C TYR A 72 25.03 -74.64 34.21
N GLY A 73 24.66 -74.99 35.45
CA GLY A 73 24.43 -74.01 36.48
C GLY A 73 25.65 -73.21 36.84
N ALA A 74 26.83 -73.78 36.89
CA ALA A 74 28.11 -73.09 37.17
C ALA A 74 28.51 -72.18 35.99
N LEU A 75 28.39 -72.67 34.74
CA LEU A 75 28.70 -71.93 33.53
C LEU A 75 27.79 -70.72 33.33
N VAL A 76 26.50 -70.86 33.55
CA VAL A 76 25.51 -69.85 33.41
C VAL A 76 25.81 -68.68 34.43
N GLY A 77 26.19 -68.97 35.67
CA GLY A 77 26.55 -67.97 36.67
C GLY A 77 27.82 -67.19 36.30
N ASP A 78 28.85 -67.89 35.80
CA ASP A 78 30.10 -67.24 35.40
C ASP A 78 29.95 -66.37 34.21
N ILE A 79 29.29 -66.80 33.12
CA ILE A 79 29.05 -66.03 31.93
C ILE A 79 28.11 -64.84 32.22
N ALA A 80 27.09 -65.03 33.03
CA ALA A 80 26.20 -63.97 33.46
C ALA A 80 26.93 -62.84 34.19
N SER A 81 27.89 -63.21 35.06
CA SER A 81 28.68 -62.18 35.74
C SER A 81 29.64 -61.40 34.84
N GLN A 82 30.26 -62.14 33.85
CA GLN A 82 31.14 -61.52 32.86
C GLN A 82 30.40 -60.54 31.89
N LEU A 83 29.22 -60.94 31.47
CA LEU A 83 28.42 -60.14 30.52
C LEU A 83 27.51 -59.12 31.19
N ASN A 84 27.37 -59.14 32.49
CA ASN A 84 26.37 -58.39 33.24
C ASN A 84 24.96 -58.54 32.63
N ALA A 85 24.64 -59.79 32.30
CA ALA A 85 23.41 -60.15 31.60
C ALA A 85 22.85 -61.44 32.20
N ARG A 86 21.56 -61.67 32.05
CA ARG A 86 20.96 -62.94 32.44
C ARG A 86 21.25 -64.00 31.36
N VAL A 87 21.64 -65.14 31.79
CA VAL A 87 21.91 -66.35 30.91
C VAL A 87 20.98 -67.46 31.32
N VAL A 88 20.25 -68.00 30.34
CA VAL A 88 19.34 -69.15 30.53
C VAL A 88 19.64 -70.25 29.54
N VAL A 89 19.64 -71.50 30.00
CA VAL A 89 19.76 -72.65 29.16
C VAL A 89 18.43 -73.39 29.13
N TYR A 90 17.93 -73.58 27.92
CA TYR A 90 16.71 -74.30 27.62
C TYR A 90 17.04 -75.66 26.98
N GLN A 91 16.25 -76.71 27.37
CA GLN A 91 16.38 -78.03 26.77
C GLN A 91 15.03 -78.60 26.42
N LEU A 92 14.89 -79.18 25.26
CA LEU A 92 13.69 -79.88 24.83
C LEU A 92 13.71 -81.36 25.42
N LEU A 93 12.76 -81.59 26.33
CA LEU A 93 12.50 -82.97 26.88
C LEU A 93 11.56 -83.76 25.99
N THR A 94 10.57 -83.14 25.35
CA THR A 94 9.58 -83.68 24.43
C THR A 94 9.45 -82.73 23.25
N GLU A 95 8.93 -83.14 22.10
CA GLU A 95 8.94 -82.39 20.83
C GLU A 95 8.29 -80.98 20.95
N ASP A 96 7.55 -80.65 22.03
CA ASP A 96 6.79 -79.34 22.09
C ASP A 96 6.98 -78.47 23.37
N ALA A 97 7.83 -78.91 24.33
CA ALA A 97 7.95 -78.14 25.56
C ALA A 97 9.43 -78.00 26.03
N PRO A 98 10.02 -76.80 25.83
CA PRO A 98 11.34 -76.55 26.41
C PRO A 98 11.23 -76.34 27.91
N ILE A 99 12.19 -76.92 28.65
CA ILE A 99 12.36 -76.70 30.09
C ILE A 99 13.59 -75.82 30.34
N VAL A 100 13.62 -75.06 31.39
CA VAL A 100 14.81 -74.37 31.87
C VAL A 100 15.66 -75.35 32.66
N VAL A 101 16.87 -75.55 32.16
CA VAL A 101 17.88 -76.42 32.80
C VAL A 101 18.76 -75.60 33.74
N ALA A 102 19.12 -74.40 33.35
CA ALA A 102 19.92 -73.53 34.18
C ALA A 102 19.50 -72.02 33.93
N ASP A 103 19.46 -71.22 34.96
CA ASP A 103 19.18 -69.81 34.94
C ASP A 103 20.09 -69.05 35.92
N SER A 104 20.76 -68.04 35.46
CA SER A 104 21.58 -67.17 36.37
C SER A 104 20.79 -66.38 37.39
N ASN A 105 19.46 -66.26 37.18
CA ASN A 105 18.58 -65.55 38.08
C ASN A 105 17.45 -66.53 38.53
N ALA A 106 17.71 -67.29 39.59
CA ALA A 106 16.88 -68.39 40.12
C ALA A 106 15.47 -68.00 40.60
N SER A 107 15.10 -66.70 40.49
CA SER A 107 13.84 -66.15 41.07
C SER A 107 12.66 -65.96 40.11
N SER A 108 12.83 -66.18 38.78
CA SER A 108 11.80 -65.81 37.85
C SER A 108 11.16 -67.02 37.15
N ARG A 109 9.85 -67.15 37.27
CA ARG A 109 8.98 -68.16 36.60
C ARG A 109 8.67 -67.81 35.13
N ASP A 110 9.15 -66.67 34.65
CA ASP A 110 8.72 -66.05 33.40
C ASP A 110 9.41 -66.59 32.14
N VAL A 111 10.07 -67.72 32.26
CA VAL A 111 10.98 -68.26 31.24
C VAL A 111 10.32 -69.27 30.34
N GLU A 112 9.13 -69.81 30.70
CA GLU A 112 8.48 -70.90 29.96
C GLU A 112 7.85 -70.44 28.61
N ARG A 113 7.80 -69.13 28.30
CA ARG A 113 7.18 -68.57 27.09
C ARG A 113 8.08 -67.62 26.32
N ASP A 114 9.36 -67.81 26.42
CA ASP A 114 10.32 -66.98 25.75
C ASP A 114 10.27 -67.16 24.22
N SER A 115 9.80 -66.10 23.53
CA SER A 115 9.58 -66.12 22.07
C SER A 115 10.88 -66.16 21.27
N VAL A 116 11.99 -65.66 21.81
CA VAL A 116 13.31 -65.67 21.17
C VAL A 116 13.93 -67.07 21.30
N ALA A 117 13.90 -67.61 22.49
CA ALA A 117 14.37 -68.96 22.74
C ALA A 117 13.61 -70.03 21.91
N LEU A 118 12.28 -69.93 21.82
CA LEU A 118 11.45 -70.83 21.01
C LEU A 118 11.81 -70.78 19.52
N ARG A 119 11.96 -69.58 18.94
CA ARG A 119 12.38 -69.39 17.54
C ARG A 119 13.77 -69.96 17.28
N THR A 120 14.67 -69.89 18.24
CA THR A 120 16.02 -70.35 18.12
C THR A 120 16.10 -71.89 17.94
N PHE A 121 15.17 -72.68 18.49
CA PHE A 121 15.11 -74.13 18.24
C PHE A 121 14.84 -74.46 16.75
N GLU A 122 14.09 -73.59 16.06
CA GLU A 122 13.81 -73.79 14.64
C GLU A 122 14.89 -73.15 13.74
N GLU A 123 15.25 -71.91 14.00
CA GLU A 123 16.12 -71.10 13.12
C GLU A 123 17.62 -71.28 13.42
N GLY A 124 17.98 -71.77 14.59
CA GLY A 124 19.37 -71.95 15.03
C GLY A 124 19.94 -70.77 15.82
N GLU A 125 19.55 -69.58 15.48
CA GLU A 125 19.84 -68.36 16.20
C GLU A 125 18.66 -67.42 16.04
N ALA A 126 18.34 -66.62 17.07
CA ALA A 126 17.32 -65.63 17.04
C ALA A 126 17.66 -64.51 18.05
N SER A 127 17.19 -63.32 17.74
CA SER A 127 17.33 -62.18 18.63
C SER A 127 16.08 -61.29 18.58
N GLY A 128 15.93 -60.43 19.57
CA GLY A 128 14.80 -59.49 19.61
C GLY A 128 14.62 -58.81 20.94
N ARG A 129 13.59 -57.97 20.97
CA ARG A 129 13.07 -57.35 22.21
C ARG A 129 12.00 -58.29 22.79
N VAL A 130 12.17 -58.67 24.00
CA VAL A 130 11.17 -59.41 24.75
C VAL A 130 10.57 -58.49 25.80
N THR A 131 9.25 -58.33 25.70
CA THR A 131 8.50 -57.50 26.66
C THR A 131 7.67 -58.46 27.51
N ASP A 132 8.03 -58.62 28.74
CA ASP A 132 7.25 -59.35 29.77
C ASP A 132 6.61 -58.37 30.72
N GLU A 133 5.55 -58.79 31.47
CA GLU A 133 4.65 -57.94 32.27
C GLU A 133 5.32 -56.89 33.13
N ASN A 134 6.60 -56.95 33.38
CA ASN A 134 7.34 -55.97 34.20
C ASN A 134 8.80 -55.67 33.71
N ARG A 135 9.28 -56.18 32.57
CA ARG A 135 10.63 -55.97 32.11
C ARG A 135 10.74 -55.97 30.58
N ASP A 136 11.32 -54.91 30.02
CA ASP A 136 11.79 -54.91 28.64
C ASP A 136 13.25 -55.34 28.61
N VAL A 137 13.54 -56.42 27.88
CA VAL A 137 14.89 -56.95 27.73
C VAL A 137 15.26 -57.12 26.25
N ALA A 138 16.51 -56.84 25.96
CA ALA A 138 17.14 -57.27 24.72
C ALA A 138 17.63 -58.69 24.88
N GLU A 139 17.29 -59.59 24.00
CA GLU A 139 17.64 -60.97 24.06
C GLU A 139 18.22 -61.49 22.76
N ALA A 140 19.24 -62.34 22.86
CA ALA A 140 19.73 -63.13 21.76
C ALA A 140 19.94 -64.57 22.24
N ALA A 141 19.58 -65.52 21.45
CA ALA A 141 19.72 -66.95 21.73
C ALA A 141 20.42 -67.71 20.57
N ILE A 142 21.18 -68.74 20.91
CA ILE A 142 21.87 -69.58 19.96
C ILE A 142 21.68 -71.05 20.34
N ARG A 143 21.56 -71.93 19.35
CA ARG A 143 21.41 -73.35 19.52
C ARG A 143 22.79 -74.00 19.73
N LEU A 144 23.00 -74.68 20.80
CA LEU A 144 24.20 -75.42 21.11
C LEU A 144 24.21 -76.78 20.45
N ASP A 145 23.07 -77.46 20.53
CA ASP A 145 22.78 -78.76 19.93
C ASP A 145 21.29 -78.91 19.56
N PRO A 146 20.79 -79.93 18.88
CA PRO A 146 19.40 -80.03 18.42
C PRO A 146 18.36 -79.91 19.51
N ARG A 147 18.73 -80.07 20.80
CA ARG A 147 17.82 -80.04 21.94
C ARG A 147 18.14 -78.93 22.96
N THR A 148 19.23 -78.19 22.78
CA THR A 148 19.69 -77.22 23.77
C THR A 148 19.90 -75.85 23.14
N VAL A 149 19.33 -74.82 23.75
CA VAL A 149 19.44 -73.38 23.38
C VAL A 149 19.97 -72.62 24.58
N VAL A 150 20.92 -71.73 24.39
CA VAL A 150 21.32 -70.72 25.36
C VAL A 150 20.82 -69.36 24.93
N ALA A 151 20.17 -68.69 25.84
CA ALA A 151 19.71 -67.35 25.66
C ALA A 151 20.42 -66.40 26.66
N VAL A 152 20.75 -65.19 26.15
CA VAL A 152 21.36 -64.12 26.92
C VAL A 152 20.46 -62.92 26.82
N SER A 153 20.00 -62.40 27.96
CA SER A 153 19.12 -61.25 28.02
C SER A 153 19.70 -60.15 28.88
N ALA A 154 19.61 -58.90 28.41
CA ALA A 154 20.03 -57.74 29.15
C ALA A 154 18.88 -56.72 29.27
N SER A 155 18.74 -56.09 30.42
CA SER A 155 17.71 -55.12 30.68
C SER A 155 17.83 -53.91 29.75
N LEU A 156 16.69 -53.49 29.20
CA LEU A 156 16.55 -52.25 28.45
C LEU A 156 16.24 -51.04 29.36
N GLY A 157 16.16 -51.24 30.69
CA GLY A 157 15.81 -50.19 31.64
C GLY A 157 16.68 -48.94 31.54
N ASP A 158 18.02 -49.13 31.37
CA ASP A 158 18.96 -48.01 31.20
C ASP A 158 18.72 -47.26 29.90
N VAL A 159 18.43 -48.00 28.81
CA VAL A 159 18.15 -47.41 27.50
C VAL A 159 16.85 -46.63 27.55
N LEU A 160 15.79 -47.20 28.11
CA LEU A 160 14.49 -46.54 28.22
C LEU A 160 14.51 -45.35 29.18
N SER A 161 15.29 -45.43 30.26
CA SER A 161 15.49 -44.30 31.16
C SER A 161 16.19 -43.10 30.50
N ASN A 162 17.23 -43.37 29.70
CA ASN A 162 17.94 -42.36 28.92
C ASN A 162 17.04 -41.73 27.87
N VAL A 163 16.24 -42.54 27.14
CA VAL A 163 15.21 -42.02 26.21
C VAL A 163 14.18 -41.18 26.97
N GLY A 164 13.78 -41.58 28.18
CA GLY A 164 12.90 -40.83 29.06
C GLY A 164 13.44 -39.46 29.43
N LEU A 165 14.74 -39.34 29.72
CA LEU A 165 15.40 -38.04 29.98
C LEU A 165 15.39 -37.13 28.77
N VAL A 166 15.73 -37.66 27.58
CA VAL A 166 15.67 -36.91 26.32
C VAL A 166 14.26 -36.44 26.03
N ARG A 167 13.25 -37.31 26.20
CA ARG A 167 11.84 -37.01 26.03
C ARG A 167 11.41 -35.85 26.94
N ARG A 168 11.77 -35.92 28.24
CA ARG A 168 11.44 -34.85 29.21
C ARG A 168 12.10 -33.53 28.84
N SER A 169 13.38 -33.60 28.44
CA SER A 169 14.14 -32.38 28.02
C SER A 169 13.51 -31.72 26.80
N LEU A 170 13.11 -32.52 25.79
CA LEU A 170 12.42 -32.04 24.60
C LEU A 170 11.07 -31.42 24.93
N LEU A 171 10.29 -32.01 25.84
CA LEU A 171 9.01 -31.46 26.25
C LEU A 171 9.17 -30.12 27.00
N VAL A 172 10.16 -30.02 27.91
CA VAL A 172 10.45 -28.77 28.64
C VAL A 172 10.95 -27.69 27.67
N ALA A 173 11.91 -28.02 26.80
CA ALA A 173 12.42 -27.09 25.81
C ALA A 173 11.31 -26.63 24.86
N GLY A 174 10.44 -27.56 24.43
CA GLY A 174 9.29 -27.26 23.60
C GLY A 174 8.28 -26.32 24.28
N ALA A 175 7.98 -26.56 25.55
CA ALA A 175 7.09 -25.69 26.32
C ALA A 175 7.67 -24.27 26.46
N LEU A 176 8.97 -24.14 26.73
CA LEU A 176 9.64 -22.84 26.80
C LEU A 176 9.66 -22.13 25.43
N ALA A 177 9.93 -22.87 24.36
CA ALA A 177 9.91 -22.33 23.00
C ALA A 177 8.51 -21.81 22.60
N ILE A 178 7.46 -22.57 22.93
CA ILE A 178 6.05 -22.17 22.68
C ILE A 178 5.70 -20.91 23.50
N LEU A 179 6.07 -20.88 24.77
CA LEU A 179 5.85 -19.70 25.63
C LEU A 179 6.56 -18.47 25.05
N GLY A 180 7.85 -18.58 24.74
CA GLY A 180 8.65 -17.50 24.18
C GLY A 180 8.11 -17.00 22.86
N ALA A 181 7.76 -17.92 21.93
CA ALA A 181 7.18 -17.57 20.64
C ALA A 181 5.82 -16.87 20.77
N THR A 182 4.99 -17.33 21.73
CA THR A 182 3.68 -16.72 21.99
C THR A 182 3.82 -15.29 22.53
N VAL A 183 4.72 -15.09 23.48
CA VAL A 183 4.99 -13.76 24.07
C VAL A 183 5.56 -12.81 23.02
N LEU A 184 6.58 -13.24 22.29
CA LEU A 184 7.21 -12.43 21.24
C LEU A 184 6.21 -12.08 20.12
N GLY A 185 5.45 -13.07 19.67
CA GLY A 185 4.42 -12.89 18.66
C GLY A 185 3.32 -11.93 19.10
N TYR A 186 2.92 -11.99 20.38
CA TYR A 186 1.95 -11.05 20.95
C TYR A 186 2.45 -9.60 20.91
N PHE A 187 3.68 -9.35 21.36
CA PHE A 187 4.26 -8.00 21.40
C PHE A 187 4.48 -7.44 19.97
N ALA A 188 4.98 -8.26 19.05
CA ALA A 188 5.16 -7.86 17.66
C ALA A 188 3.80 -7.50 17.01
N ALA A 189 2.81 -8.34 17.17
CA ALA A 189 1.46 -8.10 16.64
C ALA A 189 0.76 -6.91 17.33
N TRP A 190 0.99 -6.68 18.63
CA TRP A 190 0.46 -5.53 19.34
C TRP A 190 1.06 -4.21 18.83
N GLY A 191 2.37 -4.15 18.60
CA GLY A 191 3.04 -2.98 18.04
C GLY A 191 2.49 -2.62 16.65
N LEU A 192 2.37 -3.61 15.76
CA LEU A 192 1.82 -3.42 14.43
C LEU A 192 0.35 -2.96 14.47
N THR A 193 -0.47 -3.61 15.29
CA THR A 193 -1.89 -3.27 15.41
C THR A 193 -2.10 -1.86 15.96
N ARG A 194 -1.26 -1.43 16.89
CA ARG A 194 -1.31 -0.07 17.44
C ARG A 194 -1.06 0.99 16.36
N ARG A 195 -0.04 0.77 15.53
CA ARG A 195 0.29 1.68 14.42
C ARG A 195 -0.84 1.74 13.38
N LEU A 196 -1.40 0.58 13.00
CA LEU A 196 -2.54 0.52 12.06
C LEU A 196 -3.78 1.23 12.61
N ARG A 197 -4.09 1.11 13.90
CA ARG A 197 -5.22 1.84 14.51
C ARG A 197 -4.97 3.35 14.56
N SER A 198 -3.73 3.78 14.72
CA SER A 198 -3.40 5.20 14.63
C SER A 198 -3.66 5.76 13.24
N LEU A 199 -3.34 4.99 12.19
CA LEU A 199 -3.64 5.38 10.81
C LEU A 199 -5.15 5.35 10.50
N GLU A 200 -5.88 4.36 11.03
CA GLU A 200 -7.34 4.28 10.93
C GLU A 200 -8.00 5.53 11.54
N ALA A 201 -7.61 5.89 12.77
CA ALA A 201 -8.11 7.09 13.42
C ALA A 201 -7.72 8.39 12.69
N ALA A 202 -6.53 8.43 12.06
CA ALA A 202 -6.13 9.56 11.22
C ALA A 202 -6.98 9.66 9.96
N ALA A 203 -7.26 8.52 9.30
CA ALA A 203 -8.13 8.47 8.13
C ALA A 203 -9.57 8.89 8.44
N GLU A 204 -10.11 8.49 9.60
CA GLU A 204 -11.44 8.93 10.08
C GLU A 204 -11.48 10.45 10.30
N ARG A 205 -10.47 11.03 10.96
CA ARG A 205 -10.38 12.50 11.12
C ARG A 205 -10.34 13.23 9.78
N ILE A 206 -9.53 12.73 8.83
CA ILE A 206 -9.45 13.31 7.49
C ILE A 206 -10.81 13.23 6.79
N ALA A 207 -11.54 12.11 6.93
CA ALA A 207 -12.88 11.94 6.36
C ALA A 207 -13.90 12.92 6.97
N ASP A 208 -13.75 13.25 8.26
CA ASP A 208 -14.58 14.21 8.97
C ASP A 208 -14.18 15.67 8.69
N GLY A 209 -13.14 15.90 7.87
CA GLY A 209 -12.70 17.24 7.48
C GLY A 209 -11.69 17.90 8.43
N ASP A 210 -11.13 17.16 9.37
CA ASP A 210 -10.04 17.63 10.21
C ASP A 210 -8.69 17.34 9.53
N PHE A 211 -8.14 18.37 8.91
CA PHE A 211 -6.85 18.30 8.20
C PHE A 211 -5.69 18.91 8.99
N GLU A 212 -5.91 19.41 10.21
CA GLU A 212 -4.88 20.16 10.95
C GLU A 212 -3.73 19.28 11.44
N GLN A 213 -4.03 18.04 11.84
CA GLN A 213 -3.06 17.17 12.46
C GLN A 213 -2.34 16.29 11.42
N PRO A 214 -0.99 16.36 11.35
CA PRO A 214 -0.22 15.51 10.44
C PRO A 214 -0.31 14.04 10.82
N VAL A 215 -0.22 13.17 9.83
CA VAL A 215 -0.14 11.72 10.02
C VAL A 215 1.32 11.33 10.13
N VAL A 216 1.79 11.13 11.36
CA VAL A 216 3.20 10.81 11.64
C VAL A 216 3.34 9.34 12.05
N ASP A 217 4.23 8.62 11.38
CA ASP A 217 4.72 7.30 11.80
C ASP A 217 6.25 7.31 11.81
N THR A 218 6.84 6.77 12.88
CA THR A 218 8.30 6.79 13.10
C THR A 218 9.03 5.57 12.54
N GLY A 219 8.32 4.66 11.88
CA GLY A 219 8.90 3.47 11.26
C GLY A 219 9.60 3.77 9.94
N SER A 220 10.23 2.74 9.37
CA SER A 220 10.86 2.76 8.04
C SER A 220 10.36 1.62 7.15
N ASP A 221 9.21 1.04 7.48
CA ASP A 221 8.58 -0.09 6.84
C ASP A 221 7.39 0.33 5.94
N GLU A 222 6.64 -0.63 5.43
CA GLU A 222 5.48 -0.41 4.57
C GLU A 222 4.37 0.39 5.27
N VAL A 223 4.27 0.29 6.60
CA VAL A 223 3.30 1.06 7.40
C VAL A 223 3.67 2.54 7.42
N ALA A 224 4.97 2.85 7.54
CA ALA A 224 5.46 4.22 7.47
C ALA A 224 5.26 4.83 6.06
N GLN A 225 5.46 4.05 5.00
CA GLN A 225 5.16 4.48 3.63
C GLN A 225 3.67 4.78 3.44
N LEU A 226 2.79 3.95 4.00
CA LEU A 226 1.34 4.19 3.99
C LEU A 226 0.98 5.46 4.76
N ALA A 227 1.61 5.70 5.91
CA ALA A 227 1.42 6.92 6.69
C ALA A 227 1.81 8.17 5.89
N ALA A 228 2.96 8.15 5.21
CA ALA A 228 3.42 9.25 4.38
C ALA A 228 2.47 9.52 3.18
N ALA A 229 1.96 8.46 2.55
CA ALA A 229 0.98 8.60 1.47
C ALA A 229 -0.35 9.20 1.97
N LEU A 230 -0.82 8.78 3.15
CA LEU A 230 -2.01 9.32 3.79
C LEU A 230 -1.83 10.80 4.18
N ASP A 231 -0.65 11.17 4.69
CA ASP A 231 -0.34 12.57 5.02
C ASP A 231 -0.29 13.45 3.76
N SER A 232 0.32 12.98 2.69
CA SER A 232 0.30 13.70 1.40
C SER A 232 -1.12 13.91 0.86
N MET A 233 -2.00 12.92 1.04
CA MET A 233 -3.42 13.06 0.69
C MET A 233 -4.11 14.10 1.59
N ARG A 234 -3.86 14.07 2.91
CA ARG A 234 -4.37 15.07 3.86
C ARG A 234 -3.97 16.49 3.47
N GLU A 235 -2.68 16.70 3.13
CA GLU A 235 -2.20 18.01 2.70
C GLU A 235 -2.93 18.52 1.46
N ARG A 236 -3.09 17.66 0.45
CA ARG A 236 -3.83 18.03 -0.77
C ARG A 236 -5.28 18.38 -0.47
N LEU A 237 -5.96 17.63 0.41
CA LEU A 237 -7.33 17.90 0.82
C LEU A 237 -7.41 19.20 1.63
N ALA A 238 -6.45 19.46 2.52
CA ALA A 238 -6.37 20.73 3.26
C ALA A 238 -6.25 21.93 2.32
N HIS A 239 -5.35 21.85 1.32
CA HIS A 239 -5.22 22.91 0.33
C HIS A 239 -6.50 23.14 -0.49
N LEU A 240 -7.18 22.05 -0.89
CA LEU A 240 -8.45 22.16 -1.61
C LEU A 240 -9.56 22.78 -0.74
N ASP A 241 -9.64 22.42 0.54
CA ASP A 241 -10.63 22.94 1.47
C ASP A 241 -10.39 24.44 1.76
N HIS A 242 -9.12 24.84 1.98
CA HIS A 242 -8.75 26.26 2.11
C HIS A 242 -9.12 27.04 0.85
N ALA A 243 -8.70 26.60 -0.32
CA ALA A 243 -9.02 27.26 -1.58
C ALA A 243 -10.54 27.39 -1.79
N ARG A 244 -11.32 26.38 -1.40
CA ARG A 244 -12.79 26.42 -1.46
C ARG A 244 -13.39 27.43 -0.47
N ARG A 245 -12.89 27.48 0.76
CA ARG A 245 -13.36 28.45 1.76
C ARG A 245 -13.06 29.87 1.33
N ASP A 246 -11.84 30.14 0.88
CA ASP A 246 -11.42 31.45 0.38
C ASP A 246 -12.27 31.88 -0.81
N PHE A 247 -12.55 30.94 -1.74
CA PHE A 247 -13.44 31.19 -2.87
C PHE A 247 -14.84 31.61 -2.42
N ILE A 248 -15.46 30.88 -1.48
CA ILE A 248 -16.81 31.20 -0.98
C ILE A 248 -16.82 32.55 -0.24
N GLN A 249 -15.79 32.80 0.58
CA GLN A 249 -15.66 34.04 1.32
C GLN A 249 -15.53 35.24 0.38
N ASN A 250 -14.60 35.16 -0.59
CA ASN A 250 -14.36 36.25 -1.54
C ASN A 250 -15.57 36.49 -2.46
N ALA A 251 -16.20 35.43 -2.96
CA ALA A 251 -17.43 35.53 -3.75
C ALA A 251 -18.54 36.22 -2.97
N SER A 252 -18.71 35.89 -1.68
CA SER A 252 -19.72 36.50 -0.80
C SER A 252 -19.44 37.99 -0.59
N HIS A 253 -18.17 38.36 -0.44
CA HIS A 253 -17.77 39.76 -0.29
C HIS A 253 -18.00 40.58 -1.57
N GLU A 254 -17.61 40.04 -2.73
CA GLU A 254 -17.75 40.68 -4.04
C GLU A 254 -19.22 40.80 -4.48
N LEU A 255 -20.11 39.90 -4.02
CA LEU A 255 -21.57 40.02 -4.24
C LEU A 255 -22.22 40.99 -3.29
N ARG A 256 -21.78 41.09 -2.03
CA ARG A 256 -22.41 41.89 -1.00
C ARG A 256 -22.28 43.39 -1.31
N THR A 257 -21.12 43.86 -1.75
CA THR A 257 -20.84 45.27 -2.00
C THR A 257 -21.77 45.89 -3.03
N PRO A 258 -21.93 45.38 -4.26
CA PRO A 258 -22.86 45.93 -5.24
C PRO A 258 -24.32 45.78 -4.81
N LEU A 259 -24.66 44.71 -4.07
CA LEU A 259 -26.02 44.52 -3.56
C LEU A 259 -26.42 45.58 -2.55
N PHE A 260 -25.52 45.97 -1.61
CA PHE A 260 -25.76 47.07 -0.68
C PHE A 260 -25.83 48.42 -1.39
N ALA A 261 -24.97 48.66 -2.38
CA ALA A 261 -25.02 49.87 -3.19
C ALA A 261 -26.35 49.99 -3.94
N LEU A 262 -26.83 48.89 -4.54
CA LEU A 262 -28.14 48.79 -5.17
C LEU A 262 -29.28 49.16 -4.20
N GLY A 263 -29.27 48.57 -2.99
CA GLY A 263 -30.25 48.86 -1.96
C GLY A 263 -30.27 50.36 -1.60
N GLY A 264 -29.09 50.96 -1.40
CA GLY A 264 -28.98 52.38 -1.10
C GLY A 264 -29.46 53.30 -2.24
N PHE A 265 -29.10 52.97 -3.50
CA PHE A 265 -29.62 53.79 -4.63
C PHE A 265 -31.13 53.64 -4.79
N LEU A 266 -31.71 52.47 -4.56
CA LEU A 266 -33.15 52.25 -4.61
C LEU A 266 -33.87 53.01 -3.51
N GLU A 267 -33.33 53.08 -2.27
CA GLU A 267 -33.86 53.88 -1.19
C GLU A 267 -33.81 55.38 -1.52
N LEU A 268 -32.72 55.82 -2.18
CA LEU A 268 -32.59 57.22 -2.60
C LEU A 268 -33.55 57.58 -3.75
N LEU A 269 -33.84 56.64 -4.66
CA LEU A 269 -34.79 56.82 -5.77
C LEU A 269 -36.26 56.90 -5.32
N ASP A 270 -36.57 56.43 -4.09
CA ASP A 270 -37.88 56.53 -3.50
C ASP A 270 -38.14 57.92 -2.88
N ASP A 271 -37.16 58.86 -2.87
CA ASP A 271 -37.32 60.24 -2.37
C ASP A 271 -38.07 61.10 -3.41
N GLU A 272 -39.24 61.61 -3.03
CA GLU A 272 -40.10 62.38 -3.88
C GLU A 272 -39.53 63.81 -4.22
N ASP A 273 -38.54 64.29 -3.47
CA ASP A 273 -37.90 65.59 -3.67
C ASP A 273 -36.63 65.55 -4.56
N LEU A 274 -36.35 64.46 -5.21
CA LEU A 274 -35.18 64.30 -6.12
C LEU A 274 -35.39 65.16 -7.42
N ASP A 275 -34.33 65.92 -7.76
CA ASP A 275 -34.29 66.55 -9.09
C ASP A 275 -34.02 65.51 -10.19
N GLU A 276 -34.43 65.80 -11.39
CA GLU A 276 -34.39 64.94 -12.56
C GLU A 276 -32.96 64.48 -12.92
N GLU A 277 -31.95 65.33 -12.72
CA GLU A 277 -30.55 65.05 -13.01
C GLU A 277 -29.99 63.98 -12.04
N THR A 278 -30.21 64.17 -10.74
CA THR A 278 -29.82 63.22 -9.68
C THR A 278 -30.58 61.91 -9.80
N HIS A 279 -31.89 61.98 -10.16
CA HIS A 279 -32.67 60.76 -10.41
C HIS A 279 -32.05 59.93 -11.55
N GLN A 280 -31.71 60.58 -12.69
CA GLN A 280 -31.07 59.88 -13.83
C GLN A 280 -29.69 59.33 -13.46
N GLU A 281 -28.92 60.05 -12.64
CA GLU A 281 -27.61 59.57 -12.16
C GLU A 281 -27.79 58.29 -11.31
N PHE A 282 -28.70 58.24 -10.36
CA PHE A 282 -28.95 57.07 -9.55
C PHE A 282 -29.48 55.86 -10.35
N VAL A 283 -30.34 56.13 -11.34
CA VAL A 283 -30.78 55.06 -12.29
C VAL A 283 -29.60 54.51 -13.09
N ALA A 284 -28.71 55.35 -13.59
CA ALA A 284 -27.54 54.97 -14.33
C ALA A 284 -26.57 54.13 -13.45
N GLU A 285 -26.36 54.56 -12.19
CA GLU A 285 -25.52 53.84 -11.25
C GLU A 285 -26.13 52.49 -10.84
N THR A 286 -27.45 52.46 -10.59
CA THR A 286 -28.19 51.21 -10.37
C THR A 286 -28.00 50.23 -11.51
N ARG A 287 -28.10 50.68 -12.76
CA ARG A 287 -27.85 49.86 -13.95
C ARG A 287 -26.41 49.32 -13.98
N THR A 288 -25.44 50.17 -13.69
CA THR A 288 -24.02 49.77 -13.58
C THR A 288 -23.79 48.69 -12.55
N GLN A 289 -24.44 48.77 -11.37
CA GLN A 289 -24.33 47.75 -10.34
C GLN A 289 -24.99 46.43 -10.77
N VAL A 290 -26.14 46.46 -11.48
CA VAL A 290 -26.78 45.24 -12.06
C VAL A 290 -25.88 44.60 -13.10
N GLU A 291 -25.28 45.35 -14.01
CA GLU A 291 -24.35 44.82 -15.03
C GLU A 291 -23.14 44.18 -14.37
N ARG A 292 -22.59 44.80 -13.32
CA ARG A 292 -21.49 44.25 -12.52
C ARG A 292 -21.86 42.94 -11.84
N LEU A 293 -23.05 42.84 -11.21
CA LEU A 293 -23.55 41.62 -10.57
C LEU A 293 -23.75 40.49 -11.59
N THR A 294 -24.32 40.82 -12.77
CA THR A 294 -24.54 39.86 -13.85
C THR A 294 -23.22 39.31 -14.34
N LYS A 295 -22.21 40.15 -14.55
CA LYS A 295 -20.88 39.72 -14.96
C LYS A 295 -20.25 38.81 -13.90
N LEU A 296 -20.30 39.22 -12.60
CA LEU A 296 -19.74 38.41 -11.51
C LEU A 296 -20.43 37.04 -11.42
N ALA A 297 -21.75 36.97 -11.55
CA ALA A 297 -22.49 35.71 -11.55
C ALA A 297 -22.08 34.80 -12.74
N THR A 298 -21.90 35.37 -13.92
CA THR A 298 -21.45 34.65 -15.11
C THR A 298 -20.02 34.14 -14.94
N ASP A 299 -19.10 34.98 -14.46
CA ASP A 299 -17.70 34.61 -14.16
C ASP A 299 -17.62 33.45 -13.14
N LEU A 300 -18.46 33.49 -12.08
CA LEU A 300 -18.56 32.42 -11.08
C LEU A 300 -19.10 31.12 -11.67
N LEU A 301 -20.13 31.19 -12.55
CA LEU A 301 -20.65 30.01 -13.23
C LEU A 301 -19.62 29.39 -14.17
N ASP A 302 -18.93 30.23 -14.96
CA ASP A 302 -17.86 29.76 -15.86
C ASP A 302 -16.75 29.07 -15.07
N LEU A 303 -16.33 29.67 -13.95
CA LEU A 303 -15.29 29.10 -13.09
C LEU A 303 -15.72 27.76 -12.46
N THR A 304 -16.97 27.67 -11.98
CA THR A 304 -17.49 26.41 -11.41
C THR A 304 -17.61 25.31 -12.45
N ARG A 305 -17.98 25.63 -13.70
CA ARG A 305 -18.00 24.65 -14.82
C ARG A 305 -16.60 24.22 -15.21
N LEU A 306 -15.64 25.15 -15.18
CA LEU A 306 -14.22 24.85 -15.39
C LEU A 306 -13.71 23.90 -14.30
N ASP A 307 -13.95 24.17 -13.03
CA ASP A 307 -13.51 23.32 -11.91
C ASP A 307 -14.13 21.91 -11.96
N ALA A 308 -15.41 21.82 -12.31
CA ALA A 308 -16.12 20.56 -12.44
C ALA A 308 -15.71 19.73 -13.69
N GLY A 309 -14.85 20.26 -14.55
CA GLY A 309 -14.50 19.60 -15.82
C GLY A 309 -15.66 19.52 -16.82
N GLN A 310 -16.75 20.27 -16.57
CA GLN A 310 -17.97 20.25 -17.39
C GLN A 310 -17.88 21.16 -18.61
N LEU A 311 -16.87 22.01 -18.67
CA LEU A 311 -16.65 22.87 -19.81
C LEU A 311 -15.80 22.09 -20.84
N SER A 312 -16.47 21.53 -21.86
CA SER A 312 -15.81 20.93 -23.00
C SER A 312 -15.17 22.03 -23.86
N VAL A 313 -13.92 21.86 -24.19
CA VAL A 313 -13.22 22.64 -25.18
C VAL A 313 -13.20 21.82 -26.47
N GLU A 314 -13.79 22.35 -27.53
CA GLU A 314 -13.74 21.71 -28.85
C GLU A 314 -12.47 22.13 -29.56
N ALA A 315 -11.44 21.29 -29.56
CA ALA A 315 -10.21 21.56 -30.27
C ALA A 315 -10.46 21.48 -31.79
N ALA A 316 -10.51 22.64 -32.46
CA ALA A 316 -10.63 22.80 -33.87
C ALA A 316 -9.50 23.67 -34.42
N GLU A 317 -9.30 23.66 -35.73
CA GLU A 317 -8.43 24.63 -36.39
C GLU A 317 -9.12 26.00 -36.39
N ILE A 318 -8.49 27.00 -35.80
CA ILE A 318 -9.02 28.35 -35.64
C ILE A 318 -8.08 29.37 -36.26
N ASP A 319 -8.65 30.38 -36.92
CA ASP A 319 -7.92 31.49 -37.55
C ASP A 319 -7.73 32.63 -36.51
N LEU A 320 -6.54 32.73 -35.92
CA LEU A 320 -6.26 33.72 -34.88
C LEU A 320 -6.34 35.18 -35.41
N PRO A 321 -5.83 35.52 -36.61
CA PRO A 321 -6.08 36.81 -37.26
C PRO A 321 -7.55 37.23 -37.33
N VAL A 322 -8.45 36.31 -37.66
CA VAL A 322 -9.90 36.57 -37.72
C VAL A 322 -10.46 36.88 -36.34
N ILE A 323 -10.08 36.09 -35.34
CA ILE A 323 -10.52 36.30 -33.94
C ILE A 323 -9.99 37.65 -33.41
N ALA A 324 -8.72 37.96 -33.63
CA ALA A 324 -8.13 39.23 -33.23
C ALA A 324 -8.84 40.43 -33.89
N ARG A 325 -9.15 40.31 -35.19
CA ARG A 325 -9.88 41.32 -35.92
C ARG A 325 -11.30 41.52 -35.35
N THR A 326 -12.00 40.43 -35.11
CA THR A 326 -13.34 40.45 -34.50
C THR A 326 -13.33 41.19 -33.15
N ALA A 327 -12.40 40.87 -32.29
CA ALA A 327 -12.22 41.52 -31.00
C ALA A 327 -11.85 43.00 -31.17
N CYS A 328 -10.92 43.32 -32.06
CA CYS A 328 -10.53 44.73 -32.34
C CYS A 328 -11.70 45.58 -32.81
N ASP A 329 -12.51 45.06 -33.72
CA ASP A 329 -13.69 45.78 -34.25
C ASP A 329 -14.81 45.97 -33.18
N GLU A 330 -15.02 44.94 -32.32
CA GLU A 330 -15.97 44.99 -31.22
C GLU A 330 -15.62 46.08 -30.20
N PHE A 331 -14.35 46.24 -29.86
CA PHE A 331 -13.92 47.18 -28.82
C PHE A 331 -13.50 48.57 -29.34
N ARG A 332 -13.35 48.77 -30.64
CA ARG A 332 -12.88 50.01 -31.23
C ARG A 332 -13.72 51.23 -30.83
N ALA A 333 -15.04 51.11 -30.85
CA ALA A 333 -15.92 52.21 -30.47
C ALA A 333 -15.83 52.54 -28.98
N VAL A 334 -15.75 51.52 -28.13
CA VAL A 334 -15.61 51.67 -26.67
C VAL A 334 -14.24 52.26 -26.32
N ALA A 335 -13.16 51.77 -26.96
CA ALA A 335 -11.81 52.31 -26.82
C ALA A 335 -11.76 53.81 -27.17
N GLY A 336 -12.31 54.19 -28.33
CA GLY A 336 -12.37 55.58 -28.77
C GLY A 336 -13.16 56.46 -27.82
N SER A 337 -14.29 56.02 -27.27
CA SER A 337 -15.09 56.80 -26.30
C SER A 337 -14.34 57.01 -24.98
N ARG A 338 -13.41 56.15 -24.63
CA ARG A 338 -12.55 56.26 -23.42
C ARG A 338 -11.19 56.93 -23.70
N GLY A 339 -10.97 57.40 -24.95
CA GLY A 339 -9.76 58.08 -25.34
C GLY A 339 -8.57 57.15 -25.59
N HIS A 340 -8.80 55.85 -25.82
CA HIS A 340 -7.77 54.90 -26.18
C HIS A 340 -7.66 54.72 -27.71
N ASP A 341 -6.44 54.48 -28.17
CA ASP A 341 -6.14 54.15 -29.59
C ASP A 341 -5.99 52.63 -29.70
N MET A 342 -6.74 52.00 -30.61
CA MET A 342 -6.73 50.57 -30.77
C MET A 342 -6.31 50.14 -32.15
N SER A 343 -5.29 49.26 -32.24
CA SER A 343 -4.69 48.80 -33.48
C SER A 343 -4.54 47.30 -33.51
N LEU A 344 -4.47 46.75 -34.72
CA LEU A 344 -4.25 45.29 -34.94
C LEU A 344 -3.00 45.13 -35.82
N ARG A 345 -2.11 44.26 -35.39
CA ARG A 345 -0.96 43.80 -36.16
C ARG A 345 -1.02 42.26 -36.20
N ALA A 346 -1.38 41.73 -37.32
CA ALA A 346 -1.54 40.29 -37.48
C ALA A 346 -0.74 39.82 -38.70
N ASP A 347 0.01 38.75 -38.54
CA ASP A 347 0.57 37.97 -39.63
C ASP A 347 -0.61 37.17 -40.26
N ASP A 348 -0.71 37.20 -41.59
CA ASP A 348 -1.69 36.40 -42.31
C ASP A 348 -1.32 34.91 -42.17
N ASP A 349 -2.32 34.05 -42.01
CA ASP A 349 -2.19 32.57 -41.96
C ASP A 349 -1.68 31.93 -40.66
N VAL A 350 -1.95 32.50 -39.48
CA VAL A 350 -1.67 31.87 -38.20
C VAL A 350 -2.88 31.03 -37.75
N ILE A 351 -2.83 29.72 -38.03
CA ILE A 351 -3.88 28.76 -37.64
C ILE A 351 -3.44 28.05 -36.36
N ALA A 352 -4.27 28.07 -35.32
CA ALA A 352 -4.05 27.40 -34.06
C ALA A 352 -5.03 26.23 -33.86
N LEU A 353 -4.69 25.33 -32.96
CA LEU A 353 -5.65 24.36 -32.43
C LEU A 353 -6.27 24.94 -31.15
N GLY A 354 -7.60 25.06 -31.14
CA GLY A 354 -8.32 25.63 -30.00
C GLY A 354 -9.83 25.71 -30.23
N ASP A 355 -10.49 26.39 -29.33
CA ASP A 355 -11.94 26.67 -29.40
C ASP A 355 -12.11 28.18 -29.66
N GLU A 356 -12.71 28.51 -30.82
CA GLU A 356 -12.87 29.89 -31.27
C GLU A 356 -13.61 30.77 -30.26
N GLN A 357 -14.68 30.27 -29.66
CA GLN A 357 -15.45 31.02 -28.68
C GLN A 357 -14.65 31.28 -27.40
N ARG A 358 -13.84 30.31 -26.97
CA ARG A 358 -13.03 30.43 -25.78
C ARG A 358 -11.84 31.34 -26.01
N VAL A 359 -11.19 31.27 -27.16
CA VAL A 359 -10.13 32.21 -27.54
C VAL A 359 -10.67 33.63 -27.62
N LEU A 360 -11.82 33.83 -28.26
CA LEU A 360 -12.46 35.16 -28.29
C LEU A 360 -12.82 35.65 -26.88
N GLN A 361 -13.30 34.77 -25.97
CA GLN A 361 -13.55 35.09 -24.58
C GLN A 361 -12.27 35.54 -23.85
N ILE A 362 -11.14 34.84 -24.06
CA ILE A 362 -9.83 35.24 -23.49
C ILE A 362 -9.46 36.64 -24.00
N VAL A 363 -9.50 36.85 -25.32
CA VAL A 363 -9.13 38.16 -25.91
C VAL A 363 -10.01 39.30 -25.36
N ARG A 364 -11.32 39.10 -25.24
CA ARG A 364 -12.21 40.05 -24.62
C ARG A 364 -11.79 40.41 -23.19
N ILE A 365 -11.45 39.40 -22.37
CA ILE A 365 -10.98 39.62 -20.99
C ILE A 365 -9.70 40.46 -20.99
N LEU A 366 -8.75 40.17 -21.89
CA LEU A 366 -7.47 40.87 -21.97
C LEU A 366 -7.66 42.31 -22.44
N VAL A 367 -8.50 42.57 -23.46
CA VAL A 367 -8.79 43.90 -23.96
C VAL A 367 -9.56 44.74 -22.92
N GLU A 368 -10.58 44.14 -22.27
CA GLU A 368 -11.28 44.82 -21.17
C GLU A 368 -10.34 45.15 -20.02
N ASN A 369 -9.39 44.30 -19.70
CA ASN A 369 -8.38 44.55 -18.69
C ASN A 369 -7.50 45.77 -19.07
N ALA A 370 -7.02 45.84 -20.29
CA ALA A 370 -6.25 46.97 -20.80
C ALA A 370 -7.08 48.28 -20.75
N LEU A 371 -8.32 48.27 -21.28
CA LEU A 371 -9.22 49.44 -21.26
C LEU A 371 -9.59 49.93 -19.86
N ARG A 372 -9.57 49.07 -18.87
CA ARG A 372 -9.95 49.37 -17.48
C ARG A 372 -8.79 49.90 -16.65
N HIS A 373 -7.59 49.34 -16.85
CA HIS A 373 -6.44 49.60 -15.98
C HIS A 373 -5.45 50.60 -16.56
N THR A 374 -5.72 51.14 -17.75
CA THR A 374 -4.85 52.15 -18.36
C THR A 374 -5.56 53.51 -18.46
N PRO A 375 -4.83 54.63 -18.35
CA PRO A 375 -5.41 55.98 -18.48
C PRO A 375 -5.78 56.31 -19.92
N ALA A 376 -6.64 57.29 -20.12
CA ALA A 376 -6.93 57.84 -21.44
C ALA A 376 -5.65 58.27 -22.16
N GLY A 377 -5.55 58.06 -23.47
CA GLY A 377 -4.36 58.28 -24.30
C GLY A 377 -3.48 57.03 -24.43
N THR A 378 -3.81 55.92 -23.78
CA THR A 378 -3.08 54.68 -23.95
C THR A 378 -3.37 54.02 -25.30
N ARG A 379 -2.33 53.52 -25.95
CA ARG A 379 -2.48 52.70 -27.13
C ARG A 379 -2.55 51.25 -26.75
N ILE A 380 -3.55 50.52 -27.33
CA ILE A 380 -3.79 49.06 -27.14
C ILE A 380 -3.57 48.43 -28.51
N GLU A 381 -2.63 47.49 -28.62
CA GLU A 381 -2.31 46.79 -29.84
C GLU A 381 -2.57 45.28 -29.67
N LEU A 382 -3.41 44.71 -30.54
CA LEU A 382 -3.55 43.27 -30.66
C LEU A 382 -2.49 42.76 -31.65
N GLY A 383 -1.74 41.77 -31.26
CA GLY A 383 -0.71 41.13 -32.10
C GLY A 383 -1.02 39.67 -32.34
N VAL A 384 -0.80 39.19 -33.58
CA VAL A 384 -0.85 37.76 -33.92
C VAL A 384 0.41 37.40 -34.65
N GLU A 385 1.13 36.40 -34.14
CA GLU A 385 2.40 35.95 -34.70
C GLU A 385 2.59 34.43 -34.46
N SER A 386 3.53 33.82 -35.12
CA SER A 386 3.84 32.39 -34.94
C SER A 386 5.29 32.17 -34.54
N PRO A 387 5.72 32.52 -33.30
CA PRO A 387 7.08 32.29 -32.84
C PRO A 387 7.29 30.81 -32.51
N ASP A 388 8.45 30.25 -32.85
CA ASP A 388 8.96 28.95 -32.43
C ASP A 388 7.95 27.76 -32.60
N GLY A 389 7.10 27.83 -33.63
CA GLY A 389 6.13 26.76 -33.93
C GLY A 389 4.91 26.73 -32.98
N ARG A 390 4.65 27.83 -32.30
CA ARG A 390 3.39 28.07 -31.55
C ARG A 390 2.63 29.24 -32.14
N ALA A 391 1.31 29.21 -32.07
CA ALA A 391 0.48 30.34 -32.44
C ALA A 391 0.33 31.25 -31.22
N ALA A 392 0.61 32.52 -31.34
CA ALA A 392 0.58 33.52 -30.31
C ALA A 392 -0.38 34.67 -30.63
N LEU A 393 -1.32 34.97 -29.73
CA LEU A 393 -2.13 36.16 -29.77
C LEU A 393 -1.81 37.03 -28.56
N SER A 394 -1.40 38.27 -28.79
CA SER A 394 -1.00 39.20 -27.74
C SER A 394 -1.91 40.42 -27.68
N VAL A 395 -2.08 40.95 -26.46
CA VAL A 395 -2.68 42.27 -26.19
C VAL A 395 -1.62 43.08 -25.47
N HIS A 396 -1.16 44.11 -26.14
CA HIS A 396 -0.13 45.04 -25.66
C HIS A 396 -0.75 46.41 -25.33
N ASP A 397 -0.37 46.97 -24.19
CA ASP A 397 -0.67 48.38 -23.83
C ASP A 397 0.56 49.13 -23.37
N ASN A 398 0.59 50.43 -23.65
CA ASN A 398 1.65 51.34 -23.20
C ASN A 398 1.25 52.07 -21.88
N GLY A 399 0.50 51.42 -21.03
CA GLY A 399 0.02 51.95 -19.75
C GLY A 399 1.08 51.96 -18.64
N PRO A 400 0.69 52.19 -17.39
CA PRO A 400 1.64 52.38 -16.28
C PRO A 400 2.45 51.11 -15.92
N GLY A 401 2.09 49.98 -16.44
CA GLY A 401 2.67 48.70 -16.08
C GLY A 401 2.11 48.08 -14.81
N ILE A 402 2.55 46.88 -14.51
CA ILE A 402 2.14 46.06 -13.36
C ILE A 402 3.36 45.87 -12.45
N PRO A 403 3.24 46.10 -11.13
CA PRO A 403 4.32 45.87 -10.18
C PRO A 403 4.83 44.41 -10.23
N ALA A 404 6.14 44.20 -10.11
CA ALA A 404 6.74 42.86 -10.20
C ALA A 404 6.16 41.88 -9.19
N GLU A 405 5.84 42.35 -7.97
CA GLU A 405 5.24 41.57 -6.89
C GLU A 405 3.82 41.06 -7.25
N ALA A 406 3.09 41.81 -8.06
CA ALA A 406 1.75 41.46 -8.50
C ALA A 406 1.74 40.45 -9.65
N LEU A 407 2.84 40.35 -10.44
CA LEU A 407 2.90 39.50 -11.63
C LEU A 407 2.73 38.00 -11.31
N GLU A 408 3.24 37.55 -10.17
CA GLU A 408 3.15 36.15 -9.74
C GLU A 408 1.72 35.73 -9.39
N HIS A 409 0.87 36.67 -8.94
CA HIS A 409 -0.47 36.44 -8.43
C HIS A 409 -1.60 36.83 -9.40
N LEU A 410 -1.28 37.42 -10.56
CA LEU A 410 -2.29 37.97 -11.49
C LEU A 410 -3.33 36.96 -11.98
N PHE A 411 -2.97 35.69 -12.03
CA PHE A 411 -3.85 34.60 -12.48
C PHE A 411 -4.55 33.87 -11.32
N GLU A 412 -4.32 34.33 -10.09
CA GLU A 412 -5.04 33.82 -8.91
C GLU A 412 -6.47 34.39 -8.86
N ARG A 413 -7.39 33.62 -8.32
CA ARG A 413 -8.79 33.99 -8.21
C ARG A 413 -8.96 35.12 -7.22
N PHE A 414 -9.76 36.13 -7.59
CA PHE A 414 -10.04 37.34 -6.79
C PHE A 414 -8.81 38.21 -6.48
N TYR A 415 -7.67 37.93 -7.08
CA TYR A 415 -6.47 38.73 -6.87
C TYR A 415 -6.63 40.11 -7.53
N ARG A 416 -6.22 41.13 -6.81
CA ARG A 416 -6.20 42.53 -7.27
C ARG A 416 -4.92 43.20 -6.78
N ALA A 417 -4.17 43.81 -7.67
CA ALA A 417 -2.99 44.58 -7.28
C ALA A 417 -3.40 45.78 -6.39
N GLU A 418 -2.73 45.96 -5.26
CA GLU A 418 -3.01 47.05 -4.33
C GLU A 418 -2.83 48.42 -5.00
N GLY A 419 -3.77 49.34 -4.79
CA GLY A 419 -3.76 50.74 -5.27
C GLY A 419 -4.70 51.03 -6.44
N GLY A 420 -5.39 50.07 -7.02
CA GLY A 420 -6.37 50.30 -8.09
C GLY A 420 -7.76 50.60 -7.54
N GLN A 421 -8.24 51.84 -7.71
CA GLN A 421 -9.66 52.23 -7.48
C GLN A 421 -10.61 51.62 -8.54
N THR A 422 -10.09 50.83 -9.48
CA THR A 422 -10.85 50.26 -10.59
C THR A 422 -11.61 49.01 -10.17
N SER A 423 -12.91 49.06 -10.38
CA SER A 423 -13.89 48.03 -10.02
C SER A 423 -13.77 46.80 -10.90
N GLY A 424 -13.31 45.64 -10.36
CA GLY A 424 -13.26 44.34 -11.07
C GLY A 424 -13.38 43.17 -10.10
N SER A 425 -13.91 42.02 -10.56
CA SER A 425 -14.08 40.81 -9.74
C SER A 425 -12.78 40.08 -9.42
N GLY A 426 -11.69 40.34 -10.13
CA GLY A 426 -10.46 39.58 -10.03
C GLY A 426 -10.57 38.15 -10.56
N LEU A 427 -11.64 37.80 -11.29
CA LEU A 427 -11.86 36.45 -11.84
C LEU A 427 -11.46 36.34 -13.32
N GLY A 428 -11.50 37.44 -14.09
CA GLY A 428 -11.31 37.40 -15.53
C GLY A 428 -9.96 36.77 -15.96
N LEU A 429 -8.84 37.24 -15.39
CA LEU A 429 -7.52 36.67 -15.73
C LEU A 429 -7.36 35.21 -15.27
N ALA A 430 -7.96 34.83 -14.13
CA ALA A 430 -7.98 33.43 -13.69
C ALA A 430 -8.76 32.54 -14.65
N ILE A 431 -9.91 33.00 -15.14
CA ILE A 431 -10.71 32.29 -16.17
C ILE A 431 -9.92 32.20 -17.47
N ALA A 432 -9.30 33.29 -17.93
CA ALA A 432 -8.49 33.29 -19.14
C ALA A 432 -7.31 32.31 -19.07
N GLY A 433 -6.61 32.28 -17.94
CA GLY A 433 -5.52 31.34 -17.71
C GLY A 433 -5.98 29.88 -17.69
N GLU A 434 -7.14 29.57 -17.08
CA GLU A 434 -7.69 28.22 -17.05
C GLU A 434 -8.18 27.76 -18.43
N LEU A 435 -8.86 28.64 -19.20
CA LEU A 435 -9.26 28.36 -20.57
C LEU A 435 -8.04 28.08 -21.47
N ALA A 436 -6.98 28.89 -21.35
CA ALA A 436 -5.75 28.65 -22.10
C ALA A 436 -5.14 27.27 -21.80
N ARG A 437 -5.06 26.90 -20.52
CA ARG A 437 -4.54 25.58 -20.11
C ARG A 437 -5.37 24.41 -20.65
N ARG A 438 -6.69 24.55 -20.71
CA ARG A 438 -7.58 23.51 -21.27
C ARG A 438 -7.47 23.34 -22.78
N MET A 439 -6.88 24.30 -23.47
CA MET A 439 -6.54 24.24 -24.88
C MET A 439 -5.08 23.82 -25.15
N ASP A 440 -4.41 23.18 -24.16
CA ASP A 440 -2.97 22.86 -24.22
C ASP A 440 -2.08 24.07 -24.52
N GLY A 441 -2.61 25.26 -24.20
CA GLY A 441 -1.98 26.55 -24.34
C GLY A 441 -1.45 27.10 -23.02
N ALA A 442 -0.96 28.35 -23.07
CA ALA A 442 -0.53 29.10 -21.91
C ALA A 442 -0.87 30.59 -22.07
N LEU A 443 -1.25 31.24 -20.95
CA LEU A 443 -1.37 32.68 -20.89
C LEU A 443 -0.17 33.25 -20.12
N ARG A 444 0.59 34.13 -20.76
CA ARG A 444 1.79 34.76 -20.19
C ARG A 444 1.62 36.25 -20.08
N VAL A 445 2.33 36.84 -19.15
CA VAL A 445 2.39 38.29 -18.99
C VAL A 445 3.84 38.77 -18.91
N ARG A 446 4.13 39.89 -19.57
CA ARG A 446 5.36 40.65 -19.39
C ARG A 446 4.96 42.10 -19.17
N SER A 447 5.45 42.71 -18.10
CA SER A 447 5.09 44.10 -17.79
C SER A 447 6.29 44.85 -17.22
N GLN A 448 6.39 46.07 -17.63
CA GLN A 448 7.28 47.11 -17.13
C GLN A 448 6.61 48.45 -17.27
N PRO A 449 7.01 49.50 -16.55
CA PRO A 449 6.45 50.83 -16.72
C PRO A 449 6.47 51.26 -18.19
N GLY A 450 5.29 51.59 -18.72
CA GLY A 450 5.10 51.99 -20.11
C GLY A 450 4.87 50.82 -21.10
N SER A 451 4.77 49.59 -20.64
CA SER A 451 4.56 48.45 -21.53
C SER A 451 4.06 47.24 -20.77
N THR A 452 2.84 46.81 -21.04
CA THR A 452 2.30 45.51 -20.57
C THR A 452 1.86 44.70 -21.77
N THR A 453 2.24 43.41 -21.80
CA THR A 453 1.83 42.47 -22.84
C THR A 453 1.33 41.19 -22.23
N PHE A 454 0.07 40.86 -22.49
CA PHE A 454 -0.47 39.52 -22.25
C PHE A 454 -0.42 38.73 -23.54
N THR A 455 0.08 37.48 -23.50
CA THR A 455 0.23 36.62 -24.67
C THR A 455 -0.45 35.29 -24.40
N LEU A 456 -1.42 34.95 -25.23
CA LEU A 456 -2.01 33.62 -25.34
C LEU A 456 -1.20 32.81 -26.33
N GLU A 457 -0.57 31.75 -25.88
CA GLU A 457 0.16 30.78 -26.69
C GLU A 457 -0.69 29.52 -26.87
N LEU A 458 -0.94 29.09 -28.12
CA LEU A 458 -1.66 27.89 -28.47
C LEU A 458 -0.82 26.95 -29.33
N PRO A 459 -1.15 25.64 -29.39
CA PRO A 459 -0.55 24.75 -30.36
C PRO A 459 -0.85 25.24 -31.80
N LEU A 460 0.17 25.27 -32.65
CA LEU A 460 -0.01 25.56 -34.07
C LEU A 460 -0.71 24.37 -34.75
N ALA A 461 -1.66 24.63 -35.62
CA ALA A 461 -2.24 23.57 -36.43
C ALA A 461 -1.17 22.97 -37.34
N PRO A 462 -1.12 21.63 -37.48
CA PRO A 462 -0.18 21.01 -38.43
C PRO A 462 -0.44 21.53 -39.84
N ALA A 463 0.62 21.93 -40.52
CA ALA A 463 0.56 22.43 -41.91
C ALA A 463 0.08 21.27 -42.81
N SER A 464 -1.21 21.07 -42.92
CA SER A 464 -1.80 20.08 -43.84
C SER A 464 -3.23 20.47 -44.15
N PHE A 465 -3.39 21.06 -45.29
CA PHE A 465 -4.34 20.82 -46.40
C PHE A 465 -4.46 22.06 -47.25
N PRO A 466 -4.35 21.96 -48.57
CA PRO A 466 -4.65 23.09 -49.44
C PRO A 466 -6.11 23.50 -49.28
N ARG A 467 -6.37 24.77 -49.05
CA ARG A 467 -7.72 25.34 -49.01
C ARG A 467 -8.47 24.93 -50.26
N GLU A 468 -9.57 24.21 -50.12
CA GLU A 468 -10.49 23.85 -51.17
C GLU A 468 -11.31 25.08 -51.63
N ASN A 469 -10.61 26.13 -52.09
CA ASN A 469 -11.23 27.29 -52.74
C ASN A 469 -10.24 28.01 -53.67
N GLU A 470 -9.60 27.28 -54.56
CA GLU A 470 -9.04 27.93 -55.76
C GLU A 470 -10.04 27.66 -56.89
N PRO A 471 -10.68 28.70 -57.48
CA PRO A 471 -11.57 28.50 -58.59
C PRO A 471 -10.76 27.98 -59.79
N LEU A 472 -11.13 26.76 -60.21
CA LEU A 472 -10.58 26.15 -61.45
C LEU A 472 -10.61 27.17 -62.56
N ALA A 473 -9.43 27.59 -63.03
CA ALA A 473 -9.24 28.39 -64.20
C ALA A 473 -9.87 27.70 -65.41
N PRO A 474 -10.65 28.41 -66.26
CA PRO A 474 -11.35 27.79 -67.37
C PRO A 474 -10.30 27.28 -68.38
N THR A 475 -10.27 25.97 -68.56
CA THR A 475 -9.58 25.31 -69.66
C THR A 475 -10.11 25.86 -71.00
N ARG A 476 -9.28 26.65 -71.70
CA ARG A 476 -9.50 26.98 -73.11
C ARG A 476 -9.27 25.69 -73.93
N GLY A 477 -10.33 25.20 -74.53
CA GLY A 477 -10.32 24.30 -75.69
C GLY A 477 -10.24 25.03 -76.97
#